data_69287720bb1442bedb990014fa07c7ee
#
_entry.id   69287720bb1442bedb990014fa07c7ee
#
_cell.length_a   1.000
_cell.length_b   1.000
_cell.length_c   1.000
_cell.angle_alpha   90.00
_cell.angle_beta   90.00
_cell.angle_gamma   90.00
#
_symmetry.space_group_name_H-M   'P 1'
#
loop_
_entity.id
_entity.type
_entity.pdbx_description
1 polymer ?
#
loop_
_entity_poly.entity_id
_entity_poly.type
_entity_poly.pdbx_seq_one_letter_code
_entity_poly.pdbx_strand_id
1 'polypeptide(L)'
;MSAAPGTPSSPNLRSGRKTPHGVLEVDWPFFGEMCRALALKIFREYDPDVVIGIARAGVIPGAVVASILQRDFASVAITRTEAGARPVVIAGPPRIVTGRRVLIVDETCDTGATMKLALAAVRELKPAAVKTAVSFRTGDFKPDFYALETGNFIILPWDREVIIDGEIVMRPDYAQKLKELGG
;
A
#
# COMPACT_ATOMS: atom_id res chain seq x y z
N MET A 1 -9.53 -29.56 29.85
CA MET A 1 -8.24 -29.39 29.14
C MET A 1 -8.50 -28.43 27.99
N SER A 2 -8.19 -27.16 28.21
CA SER A 2 -8.40 -26.10 27.23
C SER A 2 -7.12 -25.96 26.38
N ALA A 3 -7.24 -26.07 25.08
CA ALA A 3 -6.12 -25.89 24.16
C ALA A 3 -5.75 -24.39 24.08
N ALA A 4 -4.48 -24.08 24.26
CA ALA A 4 -3.94 -22.74 24.10
C ALA A 4 -4.09 -22.26 22.65
N PRO A 5 -4.37 -20.96 22.40
CA PRO A 5 -4.41 -20.41 21.06
C PRO A 5 -3.00 -20.44 20.46
N GLY A 6 -2.90 -21.00 19.25
CA GLY A 6 -1.64 -21.11 18.50
C GLY A 6 -1.02 -19.76 18.24
N THR A 7 0.27 -19.65 18.48
CA THR A 7 1.14 -18.50 18.14
C THR A 7 1.02 -18.20 16.64
N PRO A 8 0.77 -16.95 16.23
CA PRO A 8 0.78 -16.61 14.81
C PRO A 8 2.19 -16.85 14.25
N SER A 9 2.28 -17.69 13.21
CA SER A 9 3.52 -18.00 12.52
C SER A 9 4.10 -16.73 11.89
N SER A 10 5.40 -16.49 12.15
CA SER A 10 6.17 -15.40 11.56
C SER A 10 5.99 -15.36 10.03
N PRO A 11 5.77 -14.18 9.44
CA PRO A 11 5.68 -14.08 8.00
C PRO A 11 7.02 -14.45 7.37
N ASN A 12 7.04 -15.54 6.62
CA ASN A 12 8.19 -15.98 5.83
C ASN A 12 8.67 -14.82 4.94
N LEU A 13 9.91 -14.38 5.15
CA LEU A 13 10.64 -13.48 4.27
C LEU A 13 10.61 -14.05 2.86
N ARG A 14 9.92 -13.36 1.94
CA ARG A 14 9.77 -13.77 0.54
C ARG A 14 11.16 -13.90 -0.10
N SER A 15 11.41 -15.04 -0.72
CA SER A 15 12.57 -15.24 -1.59
C SER A 15 12.53 -14.18 -2.71
N GLY A 16 13.52 -13.31 -2.78
CA GLY A 16 13.64 -12.22 -3.76
C GLY A 16 13.67 -10.81 -3.20
N ARG A 17 13.28 -10.59 -1.94
CA ARG A 17 13.47 -9.26 -1.30
C ARG A 17 14.94 -9.07 -0.94
N LYS A 18 15.51 -7.94 -1.37
CA LYS A 18 16.79 -7.46 -0.84
C LYS A 18 16.67 -7.27 0.67
N THR A 19 17.69 -7.67 1.43
CA THR A 19 17.73 -7.43 2.88
C THR A 19 17.62 -5.92 3.11
N PRO A 20 16.69 -5.44 3.98
CA PRO A 20 16.59 -4.02 4.28
C PRO A 20 17.91 -3.48 4.84
N HIS A 21 18.28 -2.26 4.45
CA HIS A 21 19.48 -1.60 4.94
C HIS A 21 19.28 -0.95 6.32
N GLY A 22 18.04 -0.80 6.78
CA GLY A 22 17.66 -0.17 8.04
C GLY A 22 16.14 -0.08 8.16
N VAL A 23 15.67 0.68 9.14
CA VAL A 23 14.25 0.94 9.38
C VAL A 23 13.93 2.39 9.05
N LEU A 24 12.80 2.63 8.39
CA LEU A 24 12.20 3.94 8.19
C LEU A 24 10.87 3.96 8.95
N GLU A 25 10.86 4.63 10.10
CA GLU A 25 9.62 4.91 10.81
C GLU A 25 8.99 6.17 10.25
N VAL A 26 7.75 6.05 9.79
CA VAL A 26 6.97 7.14 9.19
C VAL A 26 5.94 7.59 10.21
N ASP A 27 5.96 8.87 10.57
CA ASP A 27 4.91 9.49 11.36
C ASP A 27 3.82 10.14 10.49
N TRP A 28 2.71 10.55 11.10
CA TRP A 28 1.60 11.19 10.40
C TRP A 28 1.98 12.51 9.69
N PRO A 29 2.75 13.43 10.31
CA PRO A 29 3.22 14.65 9.65
C PRO A 29 4.03 14.37 8.39
N PHE A 30 5.03 13.49 8.46
CA PHE A 30 5.87 13.13 7.31
C PHE A 30 5.05 12.45 6.21
N PHE A 31 4.15 11.51 6.58
CA PHE A 31 3.24 10.88 5.63
C PHE A 31 2.36 11.91 4.91
N GLY A 32 1.82 12.90 5.64
CA GLY A 32 1.02 13.97 5.09
C GLY A 32 1.78 14.79 4.04
N GLU A 33 3.03 15.17 4.33
CA GLU A 33 3.88 15.90 3.37
C GLU A 33 4.21 15.07 2.12
N MET A 34 4.44 13.78 2.29
CA MET A 34 4.66 12.88 1.15
C MET A 34 3.42 12.80 0.25
N CYS A 35 2.22 12.68 0.83
CA CYS A 35 0.97 12.68 0.07
C CYS A 35 0.76 14.01 -0.69
N ARG A 36 1.12 15.15 -0.08
CA ARG A 36 1.04 16.47 -0.72
C ARG A 36 1.99 16.57 -1.92
N ALA A 37 3.25 16.18 -1.74
CA ALA A 37 4.24 16.18 -2.81
C ALA A 37 3.83 15.25 -3.97
N LEU A 38 3.33 14.05 -3.63
CA LEU A 38 2.84 13.07 -4.58
C LEU A 38 1.63 13.60 -5.37
N ALA A 39 0.64 14.16 -4.68
CA ALA A 39 -0.55 14.74 -5.29
C ALA A 39 -0.20 15.89 -6.26
N LEU A 40 0.72 16.78 -5.86
CA LEU A 40 1.16 17.88 -6.72
C LEU A 40 1.83 17.38 -8.00
N LYS A 41 2.68 16.36 -7.92
CA LYS A 41 3.32 15.72 -9.06
C LYS A 41 2.28 15.08 -9.99
N ILE A 42 1.34 14.33 -9.41
CA ILE A 42 0.24 13.68 -10.16
C ILE A 42 -0.61 14.71 -10.88
N PHE A 43 -0.99 15.80 -10.22
CA PHE A 43 -1.77 16.88 -10.82
C PHE A 43 -1.09 17.46 -12.06
N ARG A 44 0.21 17.73 -11.97
CA ARG A 44 0.98 18.36 -13.07
C ARG A 44 1.19 17.44 -14.28
N GLU A 45 1.30 16.13 -14.07
CA GLU A 45 1.73 15.19 -15.10
C GLU A 45 0.58 14.31 -15.62
N TYR A 46 -0.52 14.20 -14.90
CA TYR A 46 -1.61 13.29 -15.28
C TYR A 46 -3.01 13.82 -15.02
N ASP A 47 -3.25 14.46 -13.87
CA ASP A 47 -4.53 15.00 -13.44
C ASP A 47 -5.70 14.00 -13.61
N PRO A 48 -5.81 12.97 -12.77
CA PRO A 48 -6.83 11.92 -12.88
C PRO A 48 -8.25 12.45 -12.62
N ASP A 49 -9.26 11.77 -13.16
CA ASP A 49 -10.68 12.05 -12.87
C ASP A 49 -11.17 11.28 -11.63
N VAL A 50 -10.54 10.12 -11.32
CA VAL A 50 -10.88 9.25 -10.20
C VAL A 50 -9.65 8.56 -9.65
N VAL A 51 -9.57 8.43 -8.34
CA VAL A 51 -8.52 7.72 -7.61
C VAL A 51 -9.09 6.41 -7.05
N ILE A 52 -8.38 5.31 -7.25
CA ILE A 52 -8.71 3.98 -6.74
C ILE A 52 -7.64 3.54 -5.75
N GLY A 53 -7.97 3.47 -4.46
CA GLY A 53 -7.09 2.90 -3.44
C GLY A 53 -7.16 1.36 -3.41
N ILE A 54 -6.00 0.71 -3.29
CA ILE A 54 -5.99 -0.75 -3.09
C ILE A 54 -6.21 -1.05 -1.60
N ALA A 55 -7.36 -1.63 -1.27
CA ALA A 55 -7.66 -1.95 0.11
C ALA A 55 -6.82 -3.17 0.57
N ARG A 56 -6.28 -3.09 1.82
CA ARG A 56 -6.65 -2.15 2.89
C ARG A 56 -5.77 -0.89 2.90
N ALA A 57 -4.46 -1.04 2.97
CA ALA A 57 -3.55 0.04 3.34
C ALA A 57 -3.43 1.13 2.25
N GLY A 58 -3.51 0.78 0.98
CA GLY A 58 -3.50 1.75 -0.13
C GLY A 58 -4.71 2.68 -0.18
N VAL A 59 -5.79 2.36 0.57
CA VAL A 59 -6.93 3.28 0.75
C VAL A 59 -6.51 4.56 1.46
N ILE A 60 -5.60 4.48 2.42
CA ILE A 60 -5.16 5.64 3.21
C ILE A 60 -4.47 6.69 2.33
N PRO A 61 -3.35 6.39 1.64
CA PRO A 61 -2.74 7.35 0.72
C PRO A 61 -3.67 7.72 -0.43
N GLY A 62 -4.46 6.78 -0.95
CA GLY A 62 -5.41 7.03 -2.03
C GLY A 62 -6.46 8.06 -1.67
N ALA A 63 -7.07 7.96 -0.49
CA ALA A 63 -8.08 8.89 0.00
C ALA A 63 -7.48 10.30 0.25
N VAL A 64 -6.28 10.37 0.83
CA VAL A 64 -5.58 11.64 1.06
C VAL A 64 -5.24 12.31 -0.27
N VAL A 65 -4.67 11.58 -1.23
CA VAL A 65 -4.33 12.10 -2.56
C VAL A 65 -5.59 12.56 -3.29
N ALA A 66 -6.67 11.78 -3.27
CA ALA A 66 -7.96 12.15 -3.88
C ALA A 66 -8.54 13.44 -3.27
N SER A 67 -8.45 13.58 -1.94
CA SER A 67 -8.90 14.78 -1.24
C SER A 67 -8.10 16.02 -1.65
N ILE A 68 -6.77 15.92 -1.74
CA ILE A 68 -5.91 17.03 -2.18
C ILE A 68 -6.20 17.40 -3.64
N LEU A 69 -6.39 16.42 -4.51
CA LEU A 69 -6.70 16.61 -5.92
C LEU A 69 -8.15 17.05 -6.17
N GLN A 70 -9.04 16.97 -5.17
CA GLN A 70 -10.49 17.20 -5.31
C GLN A 70 -11.08 16.28 -6.39
N ARG A 71 -10.77 14.98 -6.32
CA ARG A 71 -11.23 13.97 -7.27
C ARG A 71 -12.05 12.90 -6.58
N ASP A 72 -12.92 12.24 -7.35
CA ASP A 72 -13.68 11.10 -6.87
C ASP A 72 -12.74 10.01 -6.34
N PHE A 73 -13.16 9.33 -5.26
CA PHE A 73 -12.41 8.23 -4.65
C PHE A 73 -13.26 6.96 -4.57
N ALA A 74 -12.63 5.84 -4.87
CA ALA A 74 -13.18 4.50 -4.62
C ALA A 74 -12.06 3.51 -4.31
N SER A 75 -12.37 2.23 -4.10
CA SER A 75 -11.37 1.21 -3.79
C SER A 75 -11.59 -0.08 -4.57
N VAL A 76 -10.51 -0.84 -4.69
CA VAL A 76 -10.49 -2.26 -5.09
C VAL A 76 -9.92 -3.06 -3.92
N ALA A 77 -10.56 -4.16 -3.54
CA ALA A 77 -10.05 -4.99 -2.46
C ALA A 77 -9.28 -6.19 -3.01
N ILE A 78 -8.02 -6.29 -2.63
CA ILE A 78 -7.11 -7.36 -3.01
C ILE A 78 -6.48 -7.96 -1.76
N THR A 79 -6.52 -9.27 -1.64
CA THR A 79 -5.98 -9.99 -0.49
C THR A 79 -5.05 -11.12 -0.92
N ARG A 80 -4.35 -11.69 0.06
CA ARG A 80 -3.63 -12.95 -0.05
C ARG A 80 -4.21 -13.90 0.98
N THR A 81 -4.66 -15.06 0.55
CA THR A 81 -5.27 -16.05 1.45
C THR A 81 -4.27 -16.60 2.47
N GLU A 82 -2.98 -16.67 2.08
CA GLU A 82 -1.89 -17.13 2.92
C GLU A 82 -0.60 -16.33 2.66
N ALA A 83 0.34 -16.39 3.59
CA ALA A 83 1.66 -15.80 3.42
C ALA A 83 2.36 -16.42 2.20
N GLY A 84 2.73 -15.59 1.22
CA GLY A 84 3.35 -16.04 -0.03
C GLY A 84 2.38 -16.44 -1.15
N ALA A 85 1.08 -16.58 -0.88
CA ALA A 85 0.08 -16.85 -1.89
C ALA A 85 -0.02 -15.74 -2.94
N ARG A 86 -0.51 -16.07 -4.13
CA ARG A 86 -0.82 -15.04 -5.15
C ARG A 86 -1.95 -14.15 -4.67
N PRO A 87 -1.89 -12.83 -4.93
CA PRO A 87 -2.99 -11.94 -4.59
C PRO A 87 -4.24 -12.29 -5.42
N VAL A 88 -5.42 -12.11 -4.82
CA VAL A 88 -6.72 -12.29 -5.47
C VAL A 88 -7.61 -11.08 -5.23
N VAL A 89 -8.43 -10.72 -6.22
CA VAL A 89 -9.43 -9.67 -6.09
C VAL A 89 -10.63 -10.23 -5.33
N ILE A 90 -10.98 -9.63 -4.19
CA ILE A 90 -12.16 -10.00 -3.39
C ILE A 90 -13.32 -9.01 -3.58
N ALA A 91 -13.03 -7.77 -3.99
CA ALA A 91 -14.03 -6.81 -4.46
C ALA A 91 -13.43 -5.99 -5.59
N GLY A 92 -14.05 -6.03 -6.77
CA GLY A 92 -13.59 -5.33 -7.97
C GLY A 92 -13.75 -3.81 -7.89
N PRO A 93 -13.11 -3.06 -8.80
CA PRO A 93 -13.31 -1.61 -8.89
C PRO A 93 -14.75 -1.29 -9.34
N PRO A 94 -15.33 -0.17 -8.87
CA PRO A 94 -16.65 0.24 -9.27
C PRO A 94 -16.69 0.80 -10.71
N ARG A 95 -17.87 0.80 -11.32
CA ARG A 95 -18.06 1.28 -12.70
C ARG A 95 -17.75 2.75 -12.94
N ILE A 96 -17.56 3.55 -11.89
CA ILE A 96 -17.14 4.95 -11.98
C ILE A 96 -15.84 5.15 -12.78
N VAL A 97 -15.01 4.11 -12.93
CA VAL A 97 -13.75 4.17 -13.68
C VAL A 97 -13.94 4.14 -15.21
N THR A 98 -15.12 3.72 -15.70
CA THR A 98 -15.38 3.57 -17.14
C THR A 98 -15.26 4.91 -17.87
N GLY A 99 -14.44 4.97 -18.91
CA GLY A 99 -14.20 6.16 -19.73
C GLY A 99 -13.45 7.29 -19.04
N ARG A 100 -12.94 7.09 -17.81
CA ARG A 100 -12.22 8.12 -17.04
C ARG A 100 -10.71 7.88 -17.01
N ARG A 101 -9.96 8.92 -16.70
CA ARG A 101 -8.54 8.83 -16.33
C ARG A 101 -8.43 8.37 -14.88
N VAL A 102 -7.92 7.17 -14.68
CA VAL A 102 -7.88 6.51 -13.38
C VAL A 102 -6.48 6.52 -12.81
N LEU A 103 -6.34 6.86 -11.53
CA LEU A 103 -5.12 6.67 -10.75
C LEU A 103 -5.33 5.54 -9.77
N ILE A 104 -4.50 4.48 -9.82
CA ILE A 104 -4.50 3.42 -8.82
C ILE A 104 -3.41 3.72 -7.79
N VAL A 105 -3.76 3.70 -6.50
CA VAL A 105 -2.85 4.05 -5.41
C VAL A 105 -2.69 2.89 -4.43
N ASP A 106 -1.44 2.60 -4.05
CA ASP A 106 -1.09 1.68 -2.97
C ASP A 106 -0.10 2.35 -2.01
N GLU A 107 0.10 1.81 -0.82
CA GLU A 107 1.05 2.37 0.15
C GLU A 107 2.49 2.03 -0.21
N THR A 108 2.74 0.77 -0.58
CA THR A 108 4.08 0.26 -0.92
C THR A 108 4.04 -0.63 -2.14
N CYS A 109 5.11 -0.62 -2.93
CA CYS A 109 5.22 -1.52 -4.07
C CYS A 109 6.63 -2.12 -4.16
N ASP A 110 6.67 -3.46 -4.11
CA ASP A 110 7.89 -4.26 -4.23
C ASP A 110 7.91 -4.96 -5.62
N THR A 111 7.30 -6.14 -5.74
CA THR A 111 7.24 -6.91 -6.99
C THR A 111 6.14 -6.43 -7.96
N GLY A 112 5.22 -5.60 -7.47
CA GLY A 112 4.07 -5.12 -8.22
C GLY A 112 2.95 -6.14 -8.42
N ALA A 113 2.99 -7.31 -7.78
CA ALA A 113 1.99 -8.35 -7.99
C ALA A 113 0.56 -7.86 -7.70
N THR A 114 0.36 -7.15 -6.58
CA THR A 114 -0.93 -6.55 -6.19
C THR A 114 -1.34 -5.46 -7.19
N MET A 115 -0.42 -4.55 -7.51
CA MET A 115 -0.65 -3.46 -8.44
C MET A 115 -1.01 -3.95 -9.86
N LYS A 116 -0.33 -4.98 -10.36
CA LYS A 116 -0.64 -5.60 -11.66
C LYS A 116 -2.05 -6.19 -11.70
N LEU A 117 -2.48 -6.81 -10.60
CA LEU A 117 -3.83 -7.36 -10.49
C LEU A 117 -4.89 -6.25 -10.45
N ALA A 118 -4.65 -5.17 -9.69
CA ALA A 118 -5.54 -4.01 -9.67
C ALA A 118 -5.63 -3.35 -11.06
N LEU A 119 -4.49 -3.19 -11.76
CA LEU A 119 -4.45 -2.69 -13.14
C LEU A 119 -5.29 -3.55 -14.09
N ALA A 120 -5.18 -4.87 -14.01
CA ALA A 120 -5.97 -5.78 -14.84
C ALA A 120 -7.48 -5.58 -14.58
N ALA A 121 -7.90 -5.60 -13.31
CA ALA A 121 -9.30 -5.43 -12.93
C ALA A 121 -9.88 -4.07 -13.37
N VAL A 122 -9.11 -2.99 -13.23
CA VAL A 122 -9.55 -1.65 -13.68
C VAL A 122 -9.66 -1.59 -15.20
N ARG A 123 -8.71 -2.17 -15.95
CA ARG A 123 -8.71 -2.16 -17.43
C ARG A 123 -9.89 -2.90 -18.04
N GLU A 124 -10.42 -3.93 -17.37
CA GLU A 124 -11.64 -4.64 -17.81
C GLU A 124 -12.86 -3.71 -17.91
N LEU A 125 -12.90 -2.64 -17.11
CA LEU A 125 -13.96 -1.64 -17.13
C LEU A 125 -13.73 -0.51 -18.15
N LYS A 126 -12.74 -0.64 -19.04
CA LYS A 126 -12.44 0.27 -20.15
C LYS A 126 -12.32 1.74 -19.71
N PRO A 127 -11.38 2.08 -18.82
CA PRO A 127 -11.06 3.46 -18.50
C PRO A 127 -10.43 4.16 -19.73
N ALA A 128 -10.48 5.50 -19.79
CA ALA A 128 -9.82 6.27 -20.84
C ALA A 128 -8.28 6.18 -20.74
N ALA A 129 -7.77 6.19 -19.50
CA ALA A 129 -6.36 5.98 -19.19
C ALA A 129 -6.22 5.46 -17.75
N VAL A 130 -5.11 4.76 -17.46
CA VAL A 130 -4.78 4.30 -16.10
C VAL A 130 -3.31 4.55 -15.83
N LYS A 131 -3.02 5.18 -14.70
CA LYS A 131 -1.68 5.28 -14.11
C LYS A 131 -1.66 4.77 -12.67
N THR A 132 -0.48 4.53 -12.15
CA THR A 132 -0.22 3.92 -10.85
C THR A 132 0.61 4.84 -9.97
N ALA A 133 0.31 4.88 -8.67
CA ALA A 133 1.06 5.63 -7.69
C ALA A 133 1.26 4.82 -6.42
N VAL A 134 2.37 5.06 -5.72
CA VAL A 134 2.63 4.53 -4.39
C VAL A 134 3.29 5.58 -3.50
N SER A 135 3.08 5.48 -2.19
CA SER A 135 3.85 6.30 -1.25
C SER A 135 5.32 5.86 -1.26
N PHE A 136 5.57 4.55 -1.20
CA PHE A 136 6.93 4.02 -1.17
C PHE A 136 7.15 2.97 -2.26
N ARG A 137 8.19 3.18 -3.05
CA ARG A 137 8.74 2.16 -3.94
C ARG A 137 9.87 1.42 -3.21
N THR A 138 9.71 0.10 -3.03
CA THR A 138 10.65 -0.73 -2.25
C THR A 138 11.32 -1.84 -3.07
N GLY A 139 10.97 -2.00 -4.33
CA GLY A 139 11.47 -3.07 -5.20
C GLY A 139 11.53 -2.71 -6.67
N ASP A 140 11.55 -3.73 -7.52
CA ASP A 140 11.84 -3.57 -8.95
C ASP A 140 10.64 -3.08 -9.79
N PHE A 141 9.42 -3.17 -9.27
CA PHE A 141 8.26 -2.61 -9.97
C PHE A 141 8.38 -1.09 -10.06
N LYS A 142 8.09 -0.55 -11.23
CA LYS A 142 8.12 0.89 -11.51
C LYS A 142 6.70 1.43 -11.63
N PRO A 143 6.09 1.95 -10.55
CA PRO A 143 4.85 2.71 -10.68
C PRO A 143 5.10 4.00 -11.47
N ASP A 144 4.04 4.57 -12.07
CA ASP A 144 4.15 5.85 -12.79
C ASP A 144 4.57 6.99 -11.85
N PHE A 145 4.07 6.95 -10.60
CA PHE A 145 4.38 7.93 -9.56
C PHE A 145 4.75 7.26 -8.25
N TYR A 146 5.68 7.85 -7.53
CA TYR A 146 6.01 7.47 -6.15
C TYR A 146 6.53 8.70 -5.39
N ALA A 147 6.28 8.73 -4.07
CA ALA A 147 6.78 9.81 -3.23
C ALA A 147 8.23 9.56 -2.82
N LEU A 148 8.56 8.33 -2.39
CA LEU A 148 9.91 7.96 -1.95
C LEU A 148 10.30 6.57 -2.45
N GLU A 149 11.56 6.42 -2.89
CA GLU A 149 12.19 5.13 -3.13
C GLU A 149 13.13 4.80 -1.97
N THR A 150 12.99 3.59 -1.40
CA THR A 150 13.82 3.17 -0.27
C THR A 150 14.00 1.66 -0.24
N GLY A 151 15.18 1.21 0.21
CA GLY A 151 15.45 -0.19 0.55
C GLY A 151 15.22 -0.51 2.02
N ASN A 152 14.76 0.43 2.83
CA ASN A 152 14.53 0.24 4.25
C ASN A 152 13.25 -0.57 4.52
N PHE A 153 13.19 -1.20 5.69
CA PHE A 153 11.95 -1.70 6.25
C PHE A 153 11.11 -0.52 6.72
N ILE A 154 9.86 -0.42 6.25
CA ILE A 154 9.00 0.73 6.52
C ILE A 154 8.00 0.37 7.61
N ILE A 155 7.91 1.20 8.65
CA ILE A 155 6.86 1.16 9.67
C ILE A 155 5.94 2.34 9.42
N LEU A 156 4.70 2.04 9.03
CA LEU A 156 3.69 3.06 8.72
C LEU A 156 2.89 3.44 9.96
N PRO A 157 2.43 4.69 10.10
CA PRO A 157 1.81 5.17 11.33
C PRO A 157 0.52 4.44 11.71
N TRP A 158 -0.24 3.91 10.73
CA TRP A 158 -1.47 3.16 10.96
C TRP A 158 -1.27 1.65 11.16
N ASP A 159 -0.06 1.17 11.00
CA ASP A 159 0.27 -0.25 11.04
C ASP A 159 1.30 -0.59 12.12
N ARG A 160 1.75 0.43 12.87
CA ARG A 160 2.77 0.33 13.91
C ARG A 160 2.30 -0.47 15.11
N GLU A 161 1.03 -0.33 15.48
CA GLU A 161 0.46 -0.82 16.72
C GLU A 161 -0.72 -1.75 16.48
N VAL A 162 -0.93 -2.66 17.42
CA VAL A 162 -2.06 -3.61 17.43
C VAL A 162 -2.60 -3.75 18.84
N ILE A 163 -3.82 -4.28 18.96
CA ILE A 163 -4.42 -4.59 20.24
C ILE A 163 -4.10 -6.06 20.59
N ILE A 164 -3.43 -6.27 21.72
CA ILE A 164 -3.17 -7.60 22.30
C ILE A 164 -3.63 -7.54 23.75
N ASP A 165 -4.49 -8.47 24.15
CA ASP A 165 -5.04 -8.58 25.53
C ASP A 165 -5.68 -7.28 26.04
N GLY A 166 -6.27 -6.49 25.14
CA GLY A 166 -6.95 -5.23 25.45
C GLY A 166 -6.03 -4.00 25.53
N GLU A 167 -4.74 -4.14 25.30
CA GLU A 167 -3.77 -3.06 25.32
C GLU A 167 -3.24 -2.75 23.90
N ILE A 168 -2.95 -1.46 23.65
CA ILE A 168 -2.29 -1.03 22.41
C ILE A 168 -0.79 -1.23 22.59
N VAL A 169 -0.22 -2.10 21.75
CA VAL A 169 1.21 -2.44 21.80
C VAL A 169 1.81 -2.35 20.38
N MET A 170 3.11 -2.08 20.30
CA MET A 170 3.82 -2.19 19.04
C MET A 170 3.68 -3.60 18.48
N ARG A 171 3.45 -3.74 17.19
CA ARG A 171 3.39 -5.04 16.51
C ARG A 171 4.64 -5.85 16.81
N PRO A 172 4.50 -7.11 17.28
CA PRO A 172 5.64 -7.94 17.68
C PRO A 172 6.67 -8.16 16.56
N ASP A 173 6.21 -8.32 15.32
CA ASP A 173 7.08 -8.48 14.15
C ASP A 173 7.88 -7.19 13.86
N TYR A 174 7.33 -6.01 14.12
CA TYR A 174 8.04 -4.74 13.99
C TYR A 174 9.05 -4.54 15.11
N ALA A 175 8.68 -4.86 16.35
CA ALA A 175 9.61 -4.81 17.48
C ALA A 175 10.82 -5.74 17.28
N GLN A 176 10.59 -6.92 16.69
CA GLN A 176 11.67 -7.84 16.32
C GLN A 176 12.54 -7.24 15.21
N LYS A 177 11.97 -6.66 14.16
CA LYS A 177 12.71 -6.04 13.06
C LYS A 177 13.56 -4.86 13.50
N LEU A 178 13.06 -4.03 14.40
CA LEU A 178 13.84 -2.93 15.00
C LEU A 178 15.10 -3.48 15.70
N LYS A 179 14.98 -4.54 16.51
CA LYS A 179 16.13 -5.19 17.16
C LYS A 179 17.13 -5.79 16.16
N GLU A 180 16.64 -6.41 15.07
CA GLU A 180 17.50 -7.05 14.05
C GLU A 180 18.25 -6.02 13.20
N LEU A 181 17.69 -4.85 12.96
CA LEU A 181 18.24 -3.84 12.05
C LEU A 181 18.93 -2.67 12.79
N GLY A 182 19.13 -2.79 14.10
CA GLY A 182 19.96 -1.86 14.87
C GLY A 182 19.24 -0.58 15.27
N GLY A 183 17.94 -0.70 15.59
CA GLY A 183 17.19 0.35 16.27
C GLY A 183 17.56 0.41 17.76
#